data_5b46386506d53b2aa07721823dcbdb92
#
_entry.id   5b46386506d53b2aa07721823dcbdb92
#
_cell.length_a   1.000
_cell.length_b   1.000
_cell.length_c   1.000
_cell.angle_alpha   90.00
_cell.angle_beta   90.00
_cell.angle_gamma   90.00
#
_symmetry.space_group_name_H-M   'P 1'
#
loop_
_entity.id
_entity.type
_entity.pdbx_description
1 polymer ?
#
loop_
_entity_poly.entity_id
_entity_poly.type
_entity_poly.pdbx_seq_one_letter_code
_entity_poly.pdbx_strand_id
1 'polypeptide(L)'
;MQRRVRVSAGALIVVATLAASIRPVLGQWREWDSDFDEGSKPWKEIESRIPSYPRASDLIRFDVGNASPHRFHIDARSVSIGEDRVVRYTLVVMAAGGARNVTFEGIRCDAREQKYYAVGHPDGSWVRARNPQWRRVEPADINAHHYVLTNYYLCSSWVPVGSVSQILDRLRTGPPTAPAGG
;
A
#
# COMPACT_ATOMS: atom_id res chain seq x y z
N MET A 1 74.93 5.25 -85.82
CA MET A 1 74.32 4.04 -85.20
C MET A 1 73.32 4.52 -84.17
N GLN A 2 72.03 4.60 -84.47
CA GLN A 2 71.03 5.03 -83.44
C GLN A 2 70.04 3.86 -83.22
N ARG A 3 70.07 3.32 -82.05
CA ARG A 3 69.07 2.31 -81.58
C ARG A 3 67.82 3.02 -81.06
N ARG A 4 66.74 2.80 -81.73
CA ARG A 4 65.46 3.25 -81.31
C ARG A 4 64.93 2.27 -80.21
N VAL A 5 64.66 2.76 -79.02
CA VAL A 5 64.00 2.04 -77.93
C VAL A 5 62.51 2.20 -78.15
N ARG A 6 61.78 1.07 -78.28
CA ARG A 6 60.30 1.04 -78.30
C ARG A 6 59.85 1.04 -76.85
N VAL A 7 59.02 2.03 -76.53
CA VAL A 7 58.34 2.08 -75.25
C VAL A 7 56.99 1.37 -75.41
N SER A 8 56.82 0.28 -74.73
CA SER A 8 55.58 -0.45 -74.64
C SER A 8 54.57 0.26 -73.71
N ALA A 9 53.36 0.47 -74.21
CA ALA A 9 52.26 1.05 -73.44
C ALA A 9 51.82 0.07 -72.36
N GLY A 10 52.07 0.46 -71.10
CA GLY A 10 51.56 -0.26 -69.92
C GLY A 10 50.09 0.06 -69.69
N ALA A 11 49.30 -0.97 -69.60
CA ALA A 11 47.91 -0.88 -69.26
C ALA A 11 47.70 -0.39 -67.85
N LEU A 12 46.98 0.74 -67.65
CA LEU A 12 46.55 1.25 -66.35
C LEU A 12 45.39 0.39 -65.88
N ILE A 13 45.65 -0.44 -64.89
CA ILE A 13 44.60 -1.15 -64.14
C ILE A 13 44.05 -0.16 -63.12
N VAL A 14 42.81 0.32 -63.33
CA VAL A 14 42.05 1.11 -62.36
C VAL A 14 41.48 0.15 -61.36
N VAL A 15 42.04 0.08 -60.16
CA VAL A 15 41.46 -0.66 -59.04
C VAL A 15 40.43 0.26 -58.41
N ALA A 16 39.16 -0.02 -58.71
CA ALA A 16 38.04 0.62 -58.03
C ALA A 16 37.88 0.03 -56.63
N THR A 17 38.38 0.73 -55.61
CA THR A 17 38.13 0.38 -54.23
C THR A 17 36.68 0.73 -53.87
N LEU A 18 35.79 -0.28 -53.74
CA LEU A 18 34.48 -0.14 -53.13
C LEU A 18 34.72 0.16 -51.64
N ALA A 19 34.64 1.42 -51.26
CA ALA A 19 34.51 1.82 -49.86
C ALA A 19 33.11 1.44 -49.41
N ALA A 20 32.98 0.30 -48.76
CA ALA A 20 31.74 -0.09 -48.07
C ALA A 20 31.58 0.89 -46.91
N SER A 21 30.63 1.81 -47.04
CA SER A 21 30.21 2.73 -45.96
C SER A 21 29.50 1.93 -44.89
N ILE A 22 30.26 1.48 -43.90
CA ILE A 22 29.69 0.94 -42.65
C ILE A 22 29.09 2.13 -41.92
N ARG A 23 27.80 2.34 -42.07
CA ARG A 23 27.04 3.27 -41.25
C ARG A 23 26.87 2.60 -39.87
N PRO A 24 27.37 3.19 -38.78
CA PRO A 24 27.05 2.69 -37.47
C PRO A 24 25.52 2.84 -37.33
N VAL A 25 24.81 1.73 -37.25
CA VAL A 25 23.44 1.71 -36.77
C VAL A 25 23.54 2.08 -35.30
N LEU A 26 23.46 3.38 -35.03
CA LEU A 26 23.16 3.86 -33.68
C LEU A 26 21.75 3.34 -33.39
N GLY A 27 21.70 2.17 -32.77
CA GLY A 27 20.48 1.65 -32.19
C GLY A 27 19.96 2.76 -31.28
N GLN A 28 18.88 3.41 -31.68
CA GLN A 28 18.07 4.16 -30.74
C GLN A 28 17.58 3.11 -29.74
N TRP A 29 18.31 2.98 -28.64
CA TRP A 29 17.76 2.44 -27.42
C TRP A 29 16.64 3.41 -27.07
N ARG A 30 15.42 3.13 -27.64
CA ARG A 30 14.23 3.68 -27.04
C ARG A 30 14.35 3.25 -25.58
N GLU A 31 14.50 4.23 -24.73
CA GLU A 31 14.24 4.08 -23.32
C GLU A 31 12.92 3.32 -23.27
N TRP A 32 13.00 2.02 -23.01
CA TRP A 32 11.84 1.20 -22.75
C TRP A 32 11.36 1.72 -21.42
N ASP A 33 10.46 2.70 -21.48
CA ASP A 33 9.68 3.12 -20.33
C ASP A 33 8.85 1.88 -19.98
N SER A 34 9.46 1.01 -19.19
CA SER A 34 8.81 -0.21 -18.76
C SER A 34 7.73 0.24 -17.80
N ASP A 35 6.47 0.09 -18.17
CA ASP A 35 5.32 0.22 -17.27
C ASP A 35 5.44 -0.67 -16.02
N PHE A 36 6.53 -1.45 -15.91
CA PHE A 36 6.92 -2.21 -14.73
C PHE A 36 7.40 -1.35 -13.56
N ASP A 37 7.69 -0.06 -13.77
CA ASP A 37 8.13 0.86 -12.71
C ASP A 37 6.98 1.43 -11.86
N GLU A 38 5.71 1.10 -12.19
CA GLU A 38 4.60 1.47 -11.30
C GLU A 38 4.70 0.82 -9.92
N GLY A 39 5.41 -0.32 -9.80
CA GLY A 39 5.72 -0.96 -8.51
C GLY A 39 6.82 -0.28 -7.70
N SER A 40 7.60 0.63 -8.31
CA SER A 40 8.73 1.31 -7.66
C SER A 40 8.41 2.68 -7.09
N LYS A 41 7.20 3.22 -7.36
CA LYS A 41 6.81 4.51 -6.78
C LYS A 41 6.71 4.38 -5.26
N PRO A 42 7.45 5.20 -4.49
CA PRO A 42 7.34 5.16 -3.04
C PRO A 42 5.88 5.34 -2.62
N TRP A 43 5.41 4.47 -1.72
CA TRP A 43 4.06 4.59 -1.20
C TRP A 43 3.85 5.99 -0.59
N LYS A 44 2.73 6.63 -0.93
CA LYS A 44 2.36 7.95 -0.43
C LYS A 44 0.97 7.87 0.20
N GLU A 45 0.89 8.28 1.45
CA GLU A 45 -0.36 8.40 2.15
C GLU A 45 -1.21 9.53 1.57
N ILE A 46 -2.49 9.30 1.36
CA ILE A 46 -3.46 10.35 1.02
C ILE A 46 -3.92 11.07 2.30
N GLU A 47 -4.29 12.33 2.18
CA GLU A 47 -4.81 13.09 3.32
C GLU A 47 -6.09 12.44 3.86
N SER A 48 -6.10 12.15 5.17
CA SER A 48 -7.26 11.57 5.83
C SER A 48 -8.23 12.66 6.30
N ARG A 49 -9.51 12.49 5.99
CA ARG A 49 -10.58 13.32 6.54
C ARG A 49 -11.12 12.68 7.81
N ILE A 50 -11.15 13.45 8.90
CA ILE A 50 -11.72 12.98 10.16
C ILE A 50 -13.24 12.81 9.97
N PRO A 51 -13.81 11.64 10.29
CA PRO A 51 -15.24 11.39 10.12
C PRO A 51 -16.08 12.13 11.16
N SER A 52 -17.41 12.06 11.00
CA SER A 52 -18.32 12.46 12.07
C SER A 52 -18.07 11.64 13.33
N TYR A 53 -18.38 12.21 14.49
CA TYR A 53 -18.24 11.50 15.76
C TYR A 53 -19.16 10.27 15.81
N PRO A 54 -18.69 9.11 16.32
CA PRO A 54 -19.43 7.85 16.24
C PRO A 54 -20.71 7.87 17.09
N ARG A 55 -21.80 7.36 16.52
CA ARG A 55 -23.09 7.18 17.22
C ARG A 55 -23.19 5.75 17.74
N ALA A 56 -23.89 5.57 18.85
CA ALA A 56 -24.08 4.26 19.45
C ALA A 56 -24.79 3.25 18.49
N SER A 57 -25.72 3.73 17.65
CA SER A 57 -26.42 2.93 16.65
C SER A 57 -25.53 2.35 15.54
N ASP A 58 -24.40 2.97 15.30
CA ASP A 58 -23.51 2.65 14.18
C ASP A 58 -22.33 1.78 14.61
N LEU A 59 -22.25 1.46 15.92
CA LEU A 59 -21.17 0.68 16.50
C LEU A 59 -21.37 -0.83 16.30
N ILE A 60 -20.38 -1.46 15.66
CA ILE A 60 -20.30 -2.92 15.54
C ILE A 60 -19.27 -3.42 16.54
N ARG A 61 -19.70 -4.27 17.47
CA ARG A 61 -18.79 -4.95 18.39
C ARG A 61 -18.00 -6.03 17.66
N PHE A 62 -16.72 -6.12 17.97
CA PHE A 62 -15.88 -7.23 17.49
C PHE A 62 -15.15 -7.88 18.67
N ASP A 63 -14.77 -9.15 18.50
CA ASP A 63 -14.11 -9.93 19.51
C ASP A 63 -12.57 -9.85 19.34
N VAL A 64 -11.87 -9.64 20.45
CA VAL A 64 -10.39 -9.63 20.51
C VAL A 64 -9.85 -10.84 21.30
N GLY A 65 -10.70 -11.81 21.60
CA GLY A 65 -10.39 -12.96 22.45
C GLY A 65 -10.63 -12.70 23.93
N ASN A 66 -10.53 -13.76 24.71
CA ASN A 66 -10.96 -13.78 26.12
C ASN A 66 -10.04 -13.03 27.10
N ALA A 67 -8.92 -12.50 26.63
CA ALA A 67 -7.91 -11.89 27.52
C ALA A 67 -8.19 -10.43 27.87
N SER A 68 -9.12 -9.74 27.21
CA SER A 68 -9.38 -8.33 27.44
C SER A 68 -10.68 -8.09 28.21
N PRO A 69 -10.65 -7.32 29.32
CA PRO A 69 -11.86 -6.90 30.04
C PRO A 69 -12.61 -5.76 29.30
N HIS A 70 -12.05 -5.24 28.21
CA HIS A 70 -12.60 -4.12 27.44
C HIS A 70 -13.51 -4.61 26.33
N ARG A 71 -14.45 -3.77 25.90
CA ARG A 71 -15.30 -4.03 24.72
C ARG A 71 -14.87 -3.11 23.60
N PHE A 72 -14.66 -3.70 22.42
CA PHE A 72 -14.15 -3.02 21.25
C PHE A 72 -15.24 -2.92 20.18
N HIS A 73 -15.36 -1.74 19.57
CA HIS A 73 -16.34 -1.46 18.55
C HIS A 73 -15.71 -0.65 17.43
N ILE A 74 -16.18 -0.91 16.21
CA ILE A 74 -15.90 -0.09 15.04
C ILE A 74 -17.16 0.68 14.67
N ASP A 75 -17.03 1.97 14.40
CA ASP A 75 -18.10 2.75 13.78
C ASP A 75 -18.21 2.39 12.30
N ALA A 76 -19.30 1.71 11.93
CA ALA A 76 -19.53 1.23 10.57
C ALA A 76 -19.51 2.34 9.51
N ARG A 77 -19.90 3.56 9.88
CA ARG A 77 -19.96 4.70 8.95
C ARG A 77 -18.61 5.32 8.66
N SER A 78 -17.63 5.08 9.52
CA SER A 78 -16.28 5.62 9.39
C SER A 78 -15.33 4.73 8.59
N VAL A 79 -15.72 3.47 8.32
CA VAL A 79 -14.86 2.52 7.62
C VAL A 79 -14.68 2.94 6.17
N SER A 80 -13.45 3.04 5.73
CA SER A 80 -13.10 3.37 4.34
C SER A 80 -11.81 2.68 3.92
N ILE A 81 -11.67 2.43 2.62
CA ILE A 81 -10.42 1.97 1.99
C ILE A 81 -10.00 3.06 1.02
N GLY A 82 -8.86 3.69 1.27
CA GLY A 82 -8.31 4.72 0.41
C GLY A 82 -7.61 4.14 -0.82
N GLU A 83 -7.35 5.00 -1.84
CA GLU A 83 -6.53 4.64 -3.00
C GLU A 83 -5.09 4.27 -2.59
N ASP A 84 -4.62 4.81 -1.47
CA ASP A 84 -3.37 4.45 -0.80
C ASP A 84 -3.42 3.09 -0.10
N ARG A 85 -4.53 2.36 -0.23
CA ARG A 85 -4.80 1.05 0.36
C ARG A 85 -4.77 1.03 1.90
N VAL A 86 -4.94 2.19 2.53
CA VAL A 86 -5.13 2.30 3.98
C VAL A 86 -6.59 2.06 4.33
N VAL A 87 -6.83 1.14 5.25
CA VAL A 87 -8.16 0.97 5.88
C VAL A 87 -8.25 1.95 7.04
N ARG A 88 -9.17 2.93 6.94
CA ARG A 88 -9.41 3.92 8.00
C ARG A 88 -10.73 3.63 8.69
N TYR A 89 -10.76 3.82 10.00
CA TYR A 89 -11.93 3.52 10.84
C TYR A 89 -11.90 4.29 12.15
N THR A 90 -13.05 4.46 12.77
CA THR A 90 -13.15 4.92 14.15
C THR A 90 -13.30 3.72 15.08
N LEU A 91 -12.35 3.60 16.01
CA LEU A 91 -12.39 2.63 17.09
C LEU A 91 -13.01 3.26 18.33
N VAL A 92 -13.91 2.52 18.98
CA VAL A 92 -14.49 2.87 20.28
C VAL A 92 -14.20 1.76 21.26
N VAL A 93 -13.40 2.05 22.27
CA VAL A 93 -13.07 1.13 23.36
C VAL A 93 -13.85 1.52 24.62
N MET A 94 -14.68 0.60 25.08
CA MET A 94 -15.35 0.73 26.37
C MET A 94 -14.54 -0.02 27.41
N ALA A 95 -13.83 0.73 28.25
CA ALA A 95 -13.04 0.16 29.33
C ALA A 95 -13.93 -0.54 30.37
N ALA A 96 -13.38 -1.51 31.09
CA ALA A 96 -14.09 -2.22 32.16
C ALA A 96 -14.65 -1.26 33.24
N GLY A 97 -13.93 -0.16 33.53
CA GLY A 97 -14.38 0.90 34.45
C GLY A 97 -15.37 1.91 33.85
N GLY A 98 -15.92 1.65 32.65
CA GLY A 98 -16.91 2.51 32.01
C GLY A 98 -16.37 3.68 31.18
N ALA A 99 -15.06 3.95 31.22
CA ALA A 99 -14.46 4.97 30.36
C ALA A 99 -14.61 4.61 28.87
N ARG A 100 -14.92 5.62 28.05
CA ARG A 100 -15.05 5.49 26.60
C ARG A 100 -13.88 6.20 25.93
N ASN A 101 -13.06 5.44 25.22
CA ASN A 101 -11.99 5.98 24.39
C ASN A 101 -12.39 5.89 22.93
N VAL A 102 -12.24 6.98 22.20
CA VAL A 102 -12.59 7.08 20.78
C VAL A 102 -11.35 7.51 20.01
N THR A 103 -11.00 6.77 18.96
CA THR A 103 -9.84 7.10 18.12
C THR A 103 -10.20 6.95 16.65
N PHE A 104 -9.70 7.83 15.80
CA PHE A 104 -9.72 7.67 14.35
C PHE A 104 -8.36 7.19 13.89
N GLU A 105 -8.33 6.05 13.23
CA GLU A 105 -7.13 5.27 12.99
C GLU A 105 -7.04 4.79 11.54
N GLY A 106 -5.84 4.35 11.15
CA GLY A 106 -5.61 3.66 9.89
C GLY A 106 -4.73 2.44 10.07
N ILE A 107 -4.98 1.42 9.23
CA ILE A 107 -4.15 0.22 9.09
C ILE A 107 -3.64 0.11 7.66
N ARG A 108 -2.33 -0.09 7.52
CA ARG A 108 -1.64 -0.52 6.31
C ARG A 108 -1.42 -2.02 6.37
N CYS A 109 -2.12 -2.75 5.53
CA CYS A 109 -2.04 -4.20 5.53
C CYS A 109 -0.68 -4.72 5.05
N ASP A 110 -0.11 -4.12 4.01
CA ASP A 110 1.17 -4.49 3.40
C ASP A 110 2.36 -4.35 4.36
N ALA A 111 2.39 -3.27 5.15
CA ALA A 111 3.43 -3.01 6.12
C ALA A 111 3.11 -3.55 7.53
N ARG A 112 1.86 -3.97 7.78
CA ARG A 112 1.34 -4.33 9.11
C ARG A 112 1.55 -3.20 10.11
N GLU A 113 1.16 -2.01 9.73
CA GLU A 113 1.30 -0.82 10.55
C GLU A 113 -0.05 -0.19 10.85
N GLN A 114 -0.13 0.45 12.01
CA GLN A 114 -1.26 1.26 12.43
C GLN A 114 -0.84 2.70 12.68
N LYS A 115 -1.79 3.63 12.56
CA LYS A 115 -1.58 5.06 12.80
C LYS A 115 -2.82 5.67 13.43
N TYR A 116 -2.60 6.53 14.44
CA TYR A 116 -3.64 7.37 15.01
C TYR A 116 -3.70 8.70 14.28
N TYR A 117 -4.87 9.08 13.76
CA TYR A 117 -5.10 10.39 13.13
C TYR A 117 -5.69 11.41 14.08
N ALA A 118 -6.63 10.97 14.94
CA ALA A 118 -7.31 11.83 15.88
C ALA A 118 -7.81 11.05 17.11
N VAL A 119 -8.03 11.78 18.18
CA VAL A 119 -8.64 11.29 19.42
C VAL A 119 -9.95 12.05 19.64
N GLY A 120 -11.01 11.33 19.94
CA GLY A 120 -12.32 11.88 20.24
C GLY A 120 -12.47 12.22 21.71
N HIS A 121 -13.02 13.38 22.02
CA HIS A 121 -13.32 13.83 23.36
C HIS A 121 -14.76 13.45 23.78
N PRO A 122 -15.07 13.42 25.09
CA PRO A 122 -16.42 13.10 25.58
C PRO A 122 -17.51 14.06 25.09
N ASP A 123 -17.15 15.30 24.77
CA ASP A 123 -18.06 16.32 24.23
C ASP A 123 -18.41 16.12 22.74
N GLY A 124 -17.85 15.08 22.11
CA GLY A 124 -18.07 14.77 20.69
C GLY A 124 -17.12 15.49 19.73
N SER A 125 -16.15 16.24 20.25
CA SER A 125 -15.13 16.89 19.42
C SER A 125 -13.95 15.97 19.11
N TRP A 126 -13.22 16.31 18.05
CA TRP A 126 -12.00 15.61 17.65
C TRP A 126 -10.76 16.49 17.83
N VAL A 127 -9.68 15.90 18.37
CA VAL A 127 -8.35 16.50 18.39
C VAL A 127 -7.41 15.68 17.53
N ARG A 128 -6.75 16.32 16.56
CA ARG A 128 -5.75 15.65 15.71
C ARG A 128 -4.57 15.17 16.55
N ALA A 129 -4.03 14.01 16.22
CA ALA A 129 -2.79 13.51 16.82
C ALA A 129 -1.64 14.50 16.54
N ARG A 130 -0.86 14.84 17.55
CA ARG A 130 0.24 15.83 17.43
C ARG A 130 1.37 15.32 16.54
N ASN A 131 1.67 14.02 16.60
CA ASN A 131 2.73 13.39 15.82
C ASN A 131 2.26 12.02 15.33
N PRO A 132 1.41 11.98 14.28
CA PRO A 132 0.84 10.74 13.78
C PRO A 132 1.90 9.94 13.03
N GLN A 133 2.46 8.92 13.67
CA GLN A 133 3.45 8.01 13.10
C GLN A 133 2.83 6.65 12.79
N TRP A 134 3.24 6.03 11.70
CA TRP A 134 3.00 4.63 11.44
C TRP A 134 3.82 3.78 12.41
N ARG A 135 3.19 2.84 13.07
CA ARG A 135 3.80 1.93 14.05
C ARG A 135 3.43 0.50 13.73
N ARG A 136 4.39 -0.38 13.85
CA ARG A 136 4.17 -1.80 13.61
C ARG A 136 3.13 -2.37 14.57
N VAL A 137 2.26 -3.24 14.04
CA VAL A 137 1.27 -3.96 14.84
C VAL A 137 1.92 -5.23 15.37
N GLU A 138 2.12 -5.31 16.68
CA GLU A 138 2.76 -6.46 17.34
C GLU A 138 1.71 -7.38 17.97
N PRO A 139 1.96 -8.72 17.99
CA PRO A 139 0.98 -9.70 18.48
C PRO A 139 0.80 -9.68 20.01
N ALA A 140 1.80 -9.27 20.75
CA ALA A 140 1.87 -9.43 22.21
C ALA A 140 1.67 -8.11 22.98
N ASP A 141 1.14 -7.08 22.33
CA ASP A 141 1.01 -5.77 22.93
C ASP A 141 -0.30 -5.62 23.72
N ILE A 142 -0.29 -4.67 24.67
CA ILE A 142 -1.48 -4.11 25.34
C ILE A 142 -2.57 -3.74 24.33
N ASN A 143 -2.19 -3.46 23.07
CA ASN A 143 -3.06 -3.16 21.94
C ASN A 143 -3.35 -4.40 21.07
N ALA A 144 -3.52 -5.58 21.67
CA ALA A 144 -3.85 -6.82 20.93
C ALA A 144 -5.03 -6.67 19.96
N HIS A 145 -5.93 -5.70 20.19
CA HIS A 145 -7.03 -5.39 19.29
C HIS A 145 -6.58 -4.93 17.90
N HIS A 146 -5.47 -4.21 17.77
CA HIS A 146 -4.91 -3.86 16.45
C HIS A 146 -4.41 -5.09 15.72
N TYR A 147 -3.76 -6.02 16.42
CA TYR A 147 -3.33 -7.28 15.84
C TYR A 147 -4.53 -8.11 15.34
N VAL A 148 -5.57 -8.20 16.16
CA VAL A 148 -6.80 -8.91 15.82
C VAL A 148 -7.50 -8.24 14.63
N LEU A 149 -7.66 -6.92 14.64
CA LEU A 149 -8.25 -6.18 13.52
C LEU A 149 -7.47 -6.42 12.23
N THR A 150 -6.14 -6.29 12.27
CA THR A 150 -5.28 -6.44 11.10
C THR A 150 -5.36 -7.84 10.52
N ASN A 151 -5.26 -8.88 11.35
CA ASN A 151 -5.10 -10.24 10.85
C ASN A 151 -6.42 -10.95 10.54
N TYR A 152 -7.52 -10.54 11.15
CA TYR A 152 -8.78 -11.29 11.04
C TYR A 152 -9.94 -10.51 10.42
N TYR A 153 -9.94 -9.18 10.51
CA TYR A 153 -11.08 -8.39 10.05
C TYR A 153 -10.78 -7.50 8.84
N LEU A 154 -9.68 -6.75 8.87
CA LEU A 154 -9.41 -5.68 7.91
C LEU A 154 -8.51 -6.10 6.75
N CYS A 155 -7.59 -7.03 6.99
CA CYS A 155 -6.62 -7.47 6.00
C CYS A 155 -6.80 -8.95 5.62
N SER A 156 -6.39 -9.28 4.40
CA SER A 156 -6.29 -10.65 3.88
C SER A 156 -5.05 -10.70 2.99
N SER A 157 -4.12 -11.64 3.27
CA SER A 157 -2.89 -11.79 2.47
C SER A 157 -2.17 -10.46 2.17
N TRP A 158 -1.94 -9.65 3.21
CA TRP A 158 -1.22 -8.38 3.14
C TRP A 158 -1.93 -7.24 2.38
N VAL A 159 -3.20 -7.41 2.04
CA VAL A 159 -4.01 -6.40 1.38
C VAL A 159 -5.29 -6.13 2.18
N PRO A 160 -5.93 -4.97 2.02
CA PRO A 160 -7.26 -4.75 2.56
C PRO A 160 -8.23 -5.82 2.04
N VAL A 161 -9.16 -6.24 2.89
CA VAL A 161 -10.29 -7.06 2.45
C VAL A 161 -11.02 -6.32 1.33
N GLY A 162 -11.42 -7.04 0.28
CA GLY A 162 -11.82 -6.51 -1.03
C GLY A 162 -12.76 -5.29 -1.06
N SER A 163 -13.63 -5.11 -0.03
CA SER A 163 -14.52 -3.95 0.04
C SER A 163 -14.90 -3.60 1.47
N VAL A 164 -15.40 -2.37 1.67
CA VAL A 164 -15.94 -1.92 2.96
C VAL A 164 -17.08 -2.82 3.42
N SER A 165 -17.99 -3.25 2.52
CA SER A 165 -19.08 -4.15 2.87
C SER A 165 -18.58 -5.48 3.42
N GLN A 166 -17.55 -6.07 2.81
CA GLN A 166 -16.95 -7.32 3.29
C GLN A 166 -16.25 -7.14 4.66
N ILE A 167 -15.63 -5.99 4.91
CA ILE A 167 -15.08 -5.66 6.24
C ILE A 167 -16.22 -5.61 7.28
N LEU A 168 -17.31 -4.89 6.97
CA LEU A 168 -18.44 -4.76 7.87
C LEU A 168 -19.13 -6.10 8.13
N ASP A 169 -19.23 -6.97 7.14
CA ASP A 169 -19.78 -8.31 7.29
C ASP A 169 -18.91 -9.17 8.20
N ARG A 170 -17.57 -9.15 8.02
CA ARG A 170 -16.67 -9.83 8.95
C ARG A 170 -16.78 -9.32 10.38
N LEU A 171 -16.93 -8.01 10.58
CA LEU A 171 -17.11 -7.44 11.91
C LEU A 171 -18.43 -7.90 12.57
N ARG A 172 -19.50 -8.12 11.79
CA ARG A 172 -20.81 -8.58 12.30
C ARG A 172 -20.87 -10.07 12.55
N THR A 173 -20.29 -10.87 11.68
CA THR A 173 -20.40 -12.34 11.71
C THR A 173 -19.23 -13.02 12.42
N GLY A 174 -18.18 -12.27 12.73
CA GLY A 174 -16.90 -12.81 13.17
C GLY A 174 -15.93 -13.02 11.99
N PRO A 175 -14.63 -13.20 12.29
CA PRO A 175 -13.64 -13.51 11.26
C PRO A 175 -13.99 -14.87 10.63
N PRO A 176 -13.67 -15.05 9.33
CA PRO A 176 -13.77 -16.38 8.74
C PRO A 176 -12.95 -17.33 9.60
N THR A 177 -13.53 -18.46 9.99
CA THR A 177 -12.81 -19.51 10.68
C THR A 177 -11.57 -19.84 9.86
N ALA A 178 -10.39 -19.77 10.48
CA ALA A 178 -9.18 -20.28 9.83
C ALA A 178 -9.51 -21.69 9.32
N PRO A 179 -9.14 -22.05 8.06
CA PRO A 179 -9.32 -23.41 7.62
C PRO A 179 -8.66 -24.30 8.67
N ALA A 180 -9.40 -25.25 9.20
CA ALA A 180 -8.89 -26.21 10.17
C ALA A 180 -7.61 -26.78 9.55
N GLY A 181 -6.48 -26.47 10.17
CA GLY A 181 -5.18 -26.85 9.65
C GLY A 181 -5.15 -28.36 9.42
N GLY A 182 -4.90 -28.72 8.16
CA GLY A 182 -4.57 -30.10 7.82
C GLY A 182 -3.15 -30.41 8.23
#